data_f2e3b1f4bcc13a3f7be3acc1a111eb65
#
_entry.id   f2e3b1f4bcc13a3f7be3acc1a111eb65
#
_cell.length_a   1.000
_cell.length_b   1.000
_cell.length_c   1.000
_cell.angle_alpha   90.00
_cell.angle_beta   90.00
_cell.angle_gamma   90.00
#
_symmetry.space_group_name_H-M   'P 1'
#
loop_
_entity.id
_entity.type
_entity.pdbx_description
1 polymer ?
#
loop_
_entity_poly.entity_id
_entity_poly.type
_entity_poly.pdbx_seq_one_letter_code
_entity_poly.pdbx_strand_id
1 'polypeptide(L)'
;MATPQLSPGVLTREVDLTVGRAENVLDNIGAIAGPFTIGPIDEPTDITTETQLINTFGKPIGTDAQYEYWMSAASFLTYGGILKVVRADDDDLNTANGSRSHDAVDSSLKIKNYDDYVANYAGVGQTFGYAAKTPGTWANNLKVCVIDNAADQTLGIGTTTSVAVGQGVTVSLTNQVVAGSGDTSNFTGYLKGIVTGIGETTVDVKITNRVTTAGVSTDITYAQGDQARAILDGNDVTFINSSAVGVATISLVGGNYAKDWYDEQKLGLTNSTVYWKSISPRPDTSQWALDRSSKNDGIHVVVVDDLGDVT
;
A
#
# COMPACT_ATOMS: atom_id res chain seq x y z
N MET A 1 -56.53 -18.70 46.65
CA MET A 1 -57.23 -18.35 47.94
C MET A 1 -56.68 -19.32 48.97
N ALA A 2 -56.02 -18.82 50.00
CA ALA A 2 -55.58 -19.66 51.12
C ALA A 2 -56.82 -19.89 52.04
N THR A 3 -57.19 -21.15 52.26
CA THR A 3 -58.22 -21.53 53.20
C THR A 3 -57.78 -21.24 54.64
N PRO A 4 -58.55 -20.52 55.44
CA PRO A 4 -58.18 -20.30 56.85
C PRO A 4 -58.21 -21.62 57.63
N GLN A 5 -57.16 -21.87 58.38
CA GLN A 5 -57.03 -23.03 59.24
C GLN A 5 -57.94 -22.83 60.47
N LEU A 6 -58.91 -23.68 60.67
CA LEU A 6 -59.93 -23.58 61.71
C LEU A 6 -59.62 -24.28 63.04
N SER A 7 -58.41 -24.91 63.18
CA SER A 7 -58.01 -25.54 64.40
C SER A 7 -56.48 -25.41 64.55
N PRO A 8 -55.90 -25.46 65.77
CA PRO A 8 -54.49 -25.40 65.97
C PRO A 8 -53.85 -26.61 65.32
N GLY A 9 -52.96 -26.38 64.34
CA GLY A 9 -52.23 -27.38 63.59
C GLY A 9 -50.89 -26.77 63.10
N VAL A 10 -49.91 -27.62 62.83
CA VAL A 10 -48.64 -27.19 62.27
C VAL A 10 -48.82 -27.08 60.74
N LEU A 11 -48.70 -25.88 60.21
CA LEU A 11 -48.67 -25.64 58.78
C LEU A 11 -47.21 -25.77 58.32
N THR A 12 -46.86 -26.87 57.72
CA THR A 12 -45.57 -26.99 57.06
C THR A 12 -45.70 -26.42 55.65
N ARG A 13 -44.95 -25.36 55.37
CA ARG A 13 -44.81 -24.82 54.03
C ARG A 13 -43.41 -25.23 53.54
N GLU A 14 -43.36 -26.07 52.57
CA GLU A 14 -42.15 -26.34 51.86
C GLU A 14 -41.78 -25.11 51.03
N VAL A 15 -40.69 -24.45 51.41
CA VAL A 15 -40.11 -23.37 50.65
C VAL A 15 -38.93 -24.00 49.92
N ASP A 16 -39.10 -24.22 48.64
CA ASP A 16 -38.00 -24.62 47.79
C ASP A 16 -37.00 -23.45 47.74
N LEU A 17 -35.92 -23.56 48.52
CA LEU A 17 -34.80 -22.64 48.50
C LEU A 17 -33.79 -22.97 47.43
N THR A 18 -34.07 -23.90 46.54
CA THR A 18 -33.29 -24.13 45.33
C THR A 18 -33.55 -23.05 44.30
N VAL A 19 -33.50 -21.79 44.70
CA VAL A 19 -33.41 -20.67 43.81
C VAL A 19 -31.91 -20.45 43.53
N GLY A 20 -31.38 -21.38 42.89
CA GLY A 20 -30.05 -21.33 42.37
C GLY A 20 -30.00 -22.14 41.09
N ARG A 21 -30.95 -21.92 40.21
CA ARG A 21 -30.60 -22.13 38.82
C ARG A 21 -29.58 -21.03 38.51
N ALA A 22 -28.32 -21.28 38.83
CA ALA A 22 -27.24 -20.65 38.07
C ALA A 22 -27.65 -20.87 36.62
N GLU A 23 -28.08 -19.82 35.96
CA GLU A 23 -28.08 -19.84 34.51
C GLU A 23 -26.70 -20.33 34.17
N ASN A 24 -26.65 -21.49 33.55
CA ASN A 24 -25.42 -22.00 33.02
C ASN A 24 -25.06 -21.07 31.87
N VAL A 25 -24.48 -19.92 32.21
CA VAL A 25 -23.84 -19.07 31.24
C VAL A 25 -22.68 -19.93 30.77
N LEU A 26 -22.92 -20.62 29.68
CA LEU A 26 -21.87 -21.27 28.92
C LEU A 26 -21.00 -20.13 28.40
N ASP A 27 -20.09 -19.65 29.25
CA ASP A 27 -18.99 -18.79 28.82
C ASP A 27 -18.05 -19.63 27.97
N ASN A 28 -18.43 -19.77 26.71
CA ASN A 28 -17.63 -20.47 25.71
C ASN A 28 -16.54 -19.51 25.19
N ILE A 29 -15.79 -18.95 26.13
CA ILE A 29 -14.67 -18.06 25.84
C ILE A 29 -13.38 -18.82 26.08
N GLY A 30 -12.59 -18.99 25.00
CA GLY A 30 -11.24 -19.53 25.05
C GLY A 30 -10.19 -18.44 24.85
N ALA A 31 -8.95 -18.78 25.15
CA ALA A 31 -7.81 -17.95 24.83
C ALA A 31 -6.65 -18.80 24.33
N ILE A 32 -5.94 -18.29 23.33
CA ILE A 32 -4.73 -18.91 22.80
C ILE A 32 -3.68 -17.84 22.48
N ALA A 33 -2.44 -18.13 22.81
CA ALA A 33 -1.29 -17.37 22.35
C ALA A 33 -0.41 -18.27 21.50
N GLY A 34 0.04 -17.79 20.35
CA GLY A 34 0.81 -18.62 19.43
C GLY A 34 1.54 -17.85 18.34
N PRO A 35 2.44 -18.53 17.61
CA PRO A 35 3.26 -17.93 16.55
C PRO A 35 2.48 -17.84 15.23
N PHE A 36 1.46 -17.00 15.19
CA PHE A 36 0.73 -16.77 13.96
C PHE A 36 1.55 -15.92 12.98
N THR A 37 1.36 -16.14 11.68
CA THR A 37 2.16 -15.47 10.63
C THR A 37 1.78 -14.03 10.40
N ILE A 38 0.51 -13.70 10.56
CA ILE A 38 -0.06 -12.37 10.36
C ILE A 38 -0.81 -11.98 11.65
N GLY A 39 -1.17 -10.73 11.78
CA GLY A 39 -2.02 -10.26 12.86
C GLY A 39 -1.29 -9.36 13.86
N PRO A 40 -2.07 -8.66 14.69
CA PRO A 40 -1.53 -7.76 15.69
C PRO A 40 -0.76 -8.52 16.76
N ILE A 41 0.28 -7.88 17.30
CA ILE A 41 1.08 -8.35 18.42
C ILE A 41 0.66 -7.55 19.65
N ASP A 42 0.76 -8.17 20.82
CA ASP A 42 0.40 -7.57 22.12
C ASP A 42 -1.07 -7.09 22.21
N GLU A 43 -1.94 -7.60 21.34
CA GLU A 43 -3.35 -7.25 21.32
C GLU A 43 -4.22 -8.51 21.28
N PRO A 44 -5.05 -8.78 22.30
CA PRO A 44 -6.00 -9.88 22.25
C PRO A 44 -7.14 -9.56 21.27
N THR A 45 -7.25 -10.36 20.24
CA THR A 45 -8.27 -10.21 19.19
C THR A 45 -9.37 -11.25 19.38
N ASP A 46 -10.62 -10.82 19.36
CA ASP A 46 -11.78 -11.70 19.49
C ASP A 46 -12.13 -12.33 18.14
N ILE A 47 -12.04 -13.64 18.07
CA ILE A 47 -12.33 -14.46 16.88
C ILE A 47 -13.51 -15.36 17.15
N THR A 48 -14.48 -15.36 16.25
CA THR A 48 -15.72 -16.15 16.38
C THR A 48 -15.89 -17.21 15.30
N THR A 49 -15.15 -17.10 14.21
CA THR A 49 -15.23 -18.02 13.07
C THR A 49 -13.83 -18.34 12.51
N GLU A 50 -13.70 -19.50 11.89
CA GLU A 50 -12.48 -19.90 11.20
C GLU A 50 -12.10 -18.93 10.05
N THR A 51 -13.09 -18.42 9.33
CA THR A 51 -12.86 -17.40 8.29
C THR A 51 -12.26 -16.13 8.86
N GLN A 52 -12.72 -15.70 10.03
CA GLN A 52 -12.14 -14.54 10.72
C GLN A 52 -10.72 -14.84 11.20
N LEU A 53 -10.45 -16.07 11.67
CA LEU A 53 -9.11 -16.51 12.04
C LEU A 53 -8.15 -16.42 10.84
N ILE A 54 -8.55 -16.95 9.69
CA ILE A 54 -7.75 -16.88 8.44
C ILE A 54 -7.48 -15.42 8.05
N ASN A 55 -8.51 -14.59 8.03
CA ASN A 55 -8.37 -13.20 7.60
C ASN A 55 -7.51 -12.33 8.52
N THR A 56 -7.45 -12.70 9.81
CA THR A 56 -6.70 -11.90 10.80
C THR A 56 -5.31 -12.46 11.05
N PHE A 57 -5.17 -13.78 11.14
CA PHE A 57 -3.93 -14.45 11.57
C PHE A 57 -3.28 -15.32 10.49
N GLY A 58 -3.85 -15.34 9.29
CA GLY A 58 -3.33 -16.08 8.15
C GLY A 58 -3.78 -17.54 8.09
N LYS A 59 -3.36 -18.22 7.05
CA LYS A 59 -3.66 -19.65 6.82
C LYS A 59 -2.72 -20.55 7.64
N PRO A 60 -3.13 -21.80 7.91
CA PRO A 60 -2.25 -22.76 8.57
C PRO A 60 -1.08 -23.13 7.65
N ILE A 61 0.12 -23.17 8.23
CA ILE A 61 1.34 -23.59 7.52
C ILE A 61 1.72 -24.98 8.01
N GLY A 62 1.52 -26.00 7.15
CA GLY A 62 1.66 -27.40 7.52
C GLY A 62 3.08 -27.88 7.86
N THR A 63 4.08 -27.05 7.64
CA THR A 63 5.50 -27.38 7.89
C THR A 63 6.11 -26.62 9.06
N ASP A 64 5.31 -25.82 9.76
CA ASP A 64 5.78 -24.95 10.85
C ASP A 64 5.05 -25.26 12.16
N ALA A 65 5.67 -24.89 13.29
CA ALA A 65 5.09 -24.99 14.63
C ALA A 65 3.75 -24.21 14.76
N GLN A 66 3.54 -23.20 13.94
CA GLN A 66 2.29 -22.46 13.83
C GLN A 66 1.08 -23.38 13.57
N TYR A 67 1.25 -24.50 12.87
CA TYR A 67 0.17 -25.39 12.50
C TYR A 67 -0.61 -25.93 13.71
N GLU A 68 0.10 -26.33 14.76
CA GLU A 68 -0.54 -26.89 15.97
C GLU A 68 -1.41 -25.86 16.69
N TYR A 69 -0.92 -24.63 16.80
CA TYR A 69 -1.67 -23.53 17.41
C TYR A 69 -2.87 -23.16 16.56
N TRP A 70 -2.68 -23.09 15.24
CA TRP A 70 -3.75 -22.74 14.32
C TRP A 70 -4.87 -23.77 14.32
N MET A 71 -4.52 -25.06 14.25
CA MET A 71 -5.50 -26.15 14.29
C MET A 71 -6.21 -26.24 15.63
N SER A 72 -5.55 -25.95 16.72
CA SER A 72 -6.17 -25.89 18.05
C SER A 72 -7.21 -24.77 18.12
N ALA A 73 -6.88 -23.59 17.59
CA ALA A 73 -7.79 -22.45 17.50
C ALA A 73 -9.02 -22.79 16.61
N ALA A 74 -8.80 -23.35 15.43
CA ALA A 74 -9.88 -23.75 14.52
C ALA A 74 -10.78 -24.81 15.14
N SER A 75 -10.21 -25.80 15.82
CA SER A 75 -10.96 -26.83 16.50
C SER A 75 -11.85 -26.25 17.61
N PHE A 76 -11.35 -25.30 18.39
CA PHE A 76 -12.16 -24.63 19.40
C PHE A 76 -13.35 -23.89 18.76
N LEU A 77 -13.12 -23.15 17.68
CA LEU A 77 -14.15 -22.40 16.96
C LEU A 77 -15.25 -23.30 16.35
N THR A 78 -14.94 -24.56 16.04
CA THR A 78 -15.90 -25.53 15.53
C THR A 78 -17.00 -25.83 16.55
N TYR A 79 -16.73 -25.75 17.86
CA TYR A 79 -17.71 -25.95 18.93
C TYR A 79 -18.55 -24.70 19.23
N GLY A 80 -18.23 -23.59 18.57
CA GLY A 80 -18.85 -22.29 18.80
C GLY A 80 -18.31 -21.63 20.06
N GLY A 81 -18.14 -20.34 20.03
CA GLY A 81 -17.63 -19.55 21.13
C GLY A 81 -16.80 -18.37 20.66
N ILE A 82 -16.25 -17.63 21.58
CA ILE A 82 -15.33 -16.52 21.34
C ILE A 82 -13.94 -16.97 21.70
N LEU A 83 -13.03 -16.93 20.76
CA LEU A 83 -11.62 -17.21 21.00
C LEU A 83 -10.82 -15.91 21.03
N LYS A 84 -10.20 -15.60 22.15
CA LYS A 84 -9.23 -14.52 22.25
C LYS A 84 -7.88 -15.01 21.77
N VAL A 85 -7.43 -14.49 20.67
CA VAL A 85 -6.16 -14.87 20.05
C VAL A 85 -5.14 -13.77 20.28
N VAL A 86 -3.96 -14.13 20.76
CA VAL A 86 -2.81 -13.24 20.88
C VAL A 86 -1.66 -13.80 20.06
N ARG A 87 -1.16 -13.01 19.14
CA ARG A 87 0.05 -13.37 18.39
C ARG A 87 1.29 -13.16 19.25
N ALA A 88 2.12 -14.19 19.35
CA ALA A 88 3.40 -14.10 20.03
C ALA A 88 4.33 -13.12 19.31
N ASP A 89 5.01 -12.28 20.07
CA ASP A 89 6.07 -11.42 19.57
C ASP A 89 7.39 -12.20 19.45
N ASP A 90 8.19 -11.81 18.51
CA ASP A 90 9.58 -12.22 18.33
C ASP A 90 10.43 -10.96 18.14
N ASP A 91 11.57 -10.88 18.80
CA ASP A 91 12.43 -9.70 18.76
C ASP A 91 12.90 -9.38 17.33
N ASP A 92 13.01 -10.40 16.49
CA ASP A 92 13.42 -10.29 15.09
C ASP A 92 12.29 -9.94 14.12
N LEU A 93 11.03 -9.88 14.59
CA LEU A 93 9.90 -9.51 13.74
C LEU A 93 9.90 -8.01 13.43
N ASN A 94 10.02 -7.68 12.15
CA ASN A 94 9.96 -6.33 11.65
C ASN A 94 8.76 -6.12 10.74
N THR A 95 8.32 -4.87 10.62
CA THR A 95 7.24 -4.46 9.73
C THR A 95 7.82 -4.14 8.35
N ALA A 96 7.34 -4.84 7.33
CA ALA A 96 7.68 -4.50 5.95
C ALA A 96 7.24 -3.07 5.64
N ASN A 97 8.13 -2.28 5.08
CA ASN A 97 7.88 -0.89 4.77
C ASN A 97 8.57 -0.46 3.48
N GLY A 98 8.06 0.61 2.90
CA GLY A 98 8.61 1.24 1.71
C GLY A 98 8.81 2.73 1.93
N SER A 99 9.90 3.27 1.42
CA SER A 99 10.21 4.68 1.49
C SER A 99 9.37 5.50 0.51
N ARG A 100 9.16 6.76 0.82
CA ARG A 100 8.60 7.74 -0.13
C ARG A 100 9.61 8.20 -1.15
N SER A 101 10.82 8.36 -0.67
CA SER A 101 11.98 8.70 -1.46
C SER A 101 12.79 7.44 -1.65
N HIS A 102 13.78 7.52 -2.48
CA HIS A 102 14.69 6.44 -2.79
C HIS A 102 15.60 6.01 -1.61
N ASP A 103 15.29 6.48 -0.40
CA ASP A 103 16.00 6.13 0.81
C ASP A 103 15.81 4.66 1.19
N ALA A 104 16.75 4.13 1.94
CA ALA A 104 16.68 2.77 2.43
C ALA A 104 15.43 2.57 3.31
N VAL A 105 14.81 1.41 3.16
CA VAL A 105 13.74 0.97 4.07
C VAL A 105 14.26 0.89 5.50
N ASP A 106 13.41 1.20 6.47
CA ASP A 106 13.76 1.04 7.88
C ASP A 106 13.64 -0.43 8.26
N SER A 107 14.78 -1.12 8.32
CA SER A 107 14.84 -2.54 8.68
C SER A 107 14.53 -2.81 10.15
N SER A 108 14.45 -1.79 10.97
CA SER A 108 14.13 -1.89 12.41
C SER A 108 12.70 -1.50 12.74
N LEU A 109 11.91 -1.07 11.76
CA LEU A 109 10.54 -0.67 11.98
C LEU A 109 9.70 -1.83 12.51
N LYS A 110 9.04 -1.64 13.65
CA LYS A 110 8.14 -2.61 14.26
C LYS A 110 6.86 -1.94 14.71
N ILE A 111 5.82 -2.07 13.92
CA ILE A 111 4.47 -1.59 14.23
C ILE A 111 3.67 -2.78 14.73
N LYS A 112 3.43 -2.88 16.03
CA LYS A 112 2.84 -4.05 16.67
C LYS A 112 1.35 -4.20 16.35
N ASN A 113 0.60 -3.10 16.44
CA ASN A 113 -0.84 -3.03 16.24
C ASN A 113 -1.27 -1.60 15.89
N TYR A 114 -2.57 -1.37 15.77
CA TYR A 114 -3.09 -0.05 15.40
C TYR A 114 -2.85 1.02 16.48
N ASP A 115 -2.95 0.67 17.75
CA ASP A 115 -2.74 1.61 18.84
C ASP A 115 -1.27 2.05 18.91
N ASP A 116 -0.37 1.12 18.71
CA ASP A 116 1.07 1.41 18.61
C ASP A 116 1.36 2.33 17.39
N TYR A 117 0.71 2.06 16.25
CA TYR A 117 0.82 2.95 15.09
C TYR A 117 0.35 4.37 15.40
N VAL A 118 -0.80 4.52 16.02
CA VAL A 118 -1.36 5.84 16.36
C VAL A 118 -0.48 6.58 17.37
N ALA A 119 0.05 5.86 18.35
CA ALA A 119 0.86 6.45 19.42
C ALA A 119 2.26 6.90 18.96
N ASN A 120 2.90 6.13 18.07
CA ASN A 120 4.33 6.28 17.79
C ASN A 120 4.66 6.63 16.34
N TYR A 121 3.77 6.31 15.39
CA TYR A 121 4.08 6.38 13.96
C TYR A 121 3.10 7.23 13.14
N ALA A 122 1.93 7.58 13.67
CA ALA A 122 0.99 8.45 12.98
C ALA A 122 1.51 9.89 12.92
N GLY A 123 1.48 10.50 11.75
CA GLY A 123 1.82 11.91 11.60
C GLY A 123 2.94 12.19 10.60
N VAL A 124 3.53 13.38 10.72
CA VAL A 124 4.61 13.85 9.85
C VAL A 124 5.98 13.45 10.41
N GLY A 125 6.95 13.29 9.52
CA GLY A 125 8.34 13.03 9.91
C GLY A 125 8.73 11.55 9.95
N GLN A 126 7.88 10.67 9.46
CA GLN A 126 8.23 9.26 9.31
C GLN A 126 9.14 9.03 8.11
N THR A 127 10.09 8.10 8.26
CA THR A 127 11.03 7.71 7.20
C THR A 127 10.38 6.85 6.13
N PHE A 128 9.28 6.17 6.45
CA PHE A 128 8.53 5.34 5.51
C PHE A 128 7.35 6.08 4.88
N GLY A 129 7.03 5.74 3.64
CA GLY A 129 5.83 6.18 2.94
C GLY A 129 4.67 5.21 3.07
N TYR A 130 5.01 3.93 3.16
CA TYR A 130 4.09 2.81 3.28
C TYR A 130 4.64 1.83 4.30
N ALA A 131 3.78 1.24 5.09
CA ALA A 131 4.14 0.18 6.02
C ALA A 131 3.03 -0.88 6.05
N ALA A 132 3.42 -2.12 6.26
CA ALA A 132 2.47 -3.19 6.50
C ALA A 132 1.74 -2.95 7.83
N LYS A 133 0.50 -3.40 7.92
CA LYS A 133 -0.33 -3.20 9.11
C LYS A 133 0.22 -3.90 10.35
N THR A 134 0.91 -5.02 10.15
CA THR A 134 1.45 -5.87 11.21
C THR A 134 2.81 -6.42 10.79
N PRO A 135 3.71 -6.72 11.73
CA PRO A 135 5.04 -7.22 11.40
C PRO A 135 4.99 -8.65 10.90
N GLY A 136 6.04 -9.03 10.18
CA GLY A 136 6.27 -10.37 9.64
C GLY A 136 6.65 -10.36 8.17
N THR A 137 7.17 -11.48 7.71
CA THR A 137 7.67 -11.66 6.33
C THR A 137 6.55 -11.71 5.28
N TRP A 138 5.31 -11.89 5.70
CA TRP A 138 4.13 -12.01 4.84
C TRP A 138 3.96 -10.83 3.87
N ALA A 139 4.41 -9.64 4.27
CA ALA A 139 4.26 -8.42 3.47
C ALA A 139 5.51 -8.06 2.65
N ASN A 140 6.58 -8.86 2.69
CA ASN A 140 7.82 -8.54 1.99
C ASN A 140 7.69 -8.51 0.46
N ASN A 141 6.70 -9.22 -0.07
CA ASN A 141 6.43 -9.31 -1.51
C ASN A 141 5.29 -8.40 -1.97
N LEU A 142 4.71 -7.63 -1.05
CA LEU A 142 3.72 -6.62 -1.42
C LEU A 142 4.39 -5.44 -2.13
N LYS A 143 3.79 -5.00 -3.22
CA LYS A 143 4.17 -3.81 -3.95
C LYS A 143 3.03 -2.80 -3.94
N VAL A 144 3.35 -1.58 -3.54
CA VAL A 144 2.43 -0.45 -3.61
C VAL A 144 2.71 0.31 -4.89
N CYS A 145 1.77 0.28 -5.80
CA CYS A 145 1.86 0.93 -7.09
C CYS A 145 0.99 2.19 -7.09
N VAL A 146 1.55 3.31 -7.49
CA VAL A 146 0.88 4.61 -7.46
C VAL A 146 1.05 5.30 -8.81
N ILE A 147 -0.04 5.85 -9.36
CA ILE A 147 -0.02 6.66 -10.57
C ILE A 147 -0.97 7.84 -10.44
N ASP A 148 -0.55 8.99 -10.94
CA ASP A 148 -1.38 10.18 -11.05
C ASP A 148 -1.33 10.75 -12.47
N ASN A 149 -2.05 11.84 -12.68
CA ASN A 149 -2.11 12.53 -13.96
C ASN A 149 -1.23 13.82 -13.99
N ALA A 150 -0.51 14.11 -12.91
CA ALA A 150 0.40 15.25 -12.90
C ALA A 150 1.59 15.00 -13.83
N ALA A 151 2.15 16.05 -14.40
CA ALA A 151 3.38 15.94 -15.16
C ALA A 151 4.56 15.56 -14.24
N ASP A 152 5.48 14.78 -14.78
CA ASP A 152 6.70 14.42 -14.06
C ASP A 152 7.72 15.56 -14.11
N GLN A 153 7.71 16.28 -15.21
CA GLN A 153 8.64 17.37 -15.46
C GLN A 153 7.99 18.44 -16.35
N THR A 154 8.28 19.69 -16.05
CA THR A 154 7.99 20.83 -16.93
C THR A 154 9.28 21.30 -17.57
N LEU A 155 9.32 21.28 -18.90
CA LEU A 155 10.50 21.62 -19.69
C LEU A 155 10.31 22.98 -20.38
N GLY A 156 11.30 23.87 -20.25
CA GLY A 156 11.35 25.10 -21.05
C GLY A 156 11.84 24.79 -22.47
N ILE A 157 11.08 25.19 -23.46
CA ILE A 157 11.40 24.98 -24.88
C ILE A 157 11.49 26.26 -25.71
N GLY A 158 11.24 27.41 -25.09
CA GLY A 158 11.30 28.72 -25.73
C GLY A 158 10.13 29.06 -26.62
N THR A 159 9.67 28.14 -27.47
CA THR A 159 8.47 28.30 -28.30
C THR A 159 7.68 27.02 -28.35
N THR A 160 6.38 27.12 -28.20
CA THR A 160 5.43 26.00 -28.18
C THR A 160 4.55 25.92 -29.44
N THR A 161 4.78 26.79 -30.43
CA THR A 161 3.90 26.95 -31.59
C THR A 161 3.73 25.68 -32.43
N SER A 162 4.71 24.79 -32.44
CA SER A 162 4.69 23.52 -33.18
C SER A 162 4.54 22.29 -32.31
N VAL A 163 4.21 22.46 -31.03
CA VAL A 163 4.08 21.35 -30.09
C VAL A 163 2.62 20.97 -29.94
N ALA A 164 2.35 19.69 -29.85
CA ALA A 164 1.04 19.15 -29.54
C ALA A 164 1.10 18.13 -28.38
N VAL A 165 0.04 18.07 -27.59
CA VAL A 165 -0.14 17.04 -26.57
C VAL A 165 -0.12 15.66 -27.24
N GLY A 166 0.57 14.70 -26.62
CA GLY A 166 0.78 13.35 -27.17
C GLY A 166 2.06 13.21 -28.01
N GLN A 167 2.77 14.28 -28.29
CA GLN A 167 4.07 14.19 -28.97
C GLN A 167 5.14 13.58 -28.06
N GLY A 168 6.03 12.78 -28.66
CA GLY A 168 7.20 12.25 -27.98
C GLY A 168 8.26 13.32 -27.78
N VAL A 169 8.85 13.32 -26.59
CA VAL A 169 9.96 14.19 -26.20
C VAL A 169 11.18 13.35 -25.91
N THR A 170 12.33 13.77 -26.42
CA THR A 170 13.64 13.22 -26.06
C THR A 170 14.48 14.33 -25.47
N VAL A 171 14.98 14.13 -24.27
CA VAL A 171 15.82 15.07 -23.55
C VAL A 171 17.21 14.46 -23.37
N SER A 172 18.23 15.16 -23.82
CA SER A 172 19.62 14.75 -23.61
C SER A 172 20.09 15.15 -22.22
N LEU A 173 20.65 14.18 -21.50
CA LEU A 173 21.24 14.38 -20.18
C LEU A 173 22.74 14.12 -20.23
N THR A 174 23.49 14.95 -19.52
CA THR A 174 24.92 14.77 -19.34
C THR A 174 25.25 14.89 -17.87
N ASN A 175 25.67 13.81 -17.25
CA ASN A 175 26.11 13.77 -15.85
C ASN A 175 25.02 14.29 -14.87
N GLN A 176 23.78 13.86 -15.06
CA GLN A 176 22.64 14.25 -14.23
C GLN A 176 22.16 13.08 -13.37
N VAL A 177 21.73 13.37 -12.15
CA VAL A 177 21.07 12.38 -11.32
C VAL A 177 19.64 12.18 -11.84
N VAL A 178 19.26 10.93 -12.07
CA VAL A 178 17.90 10.55 -12.45
C VAL A 178 17.30 9.78 -11.29
N ALA A 179 16.50 10.42 -10.47
CA ALA A 179 15.86 9.78 -9.35
C ALA A 179 14.84 8.71 -9.81
N GLY A 180 14.50 7.83 -8.92
CA GLY A 180 13.56 6.73 -9.19
C GLY A 180 14.13 5.62 -10.08
N SER A 181 15.40 5.69 -10.42
CA SER A 181 16.05 4.65 -11.20
C SER A 181 16.75 3.59 -10.36
N GLY A 182 16.70 3.70 -9.04
CA GLY A 182 17.51 2.87 -8.14
C GLY A 182 18.99 3.21 -8.16
N ASP A 183 19.37 4.19 -8.94
CA ASP A 183 20.76 4.54 -9.20
C ASP A 183 21.00 5.99 -8.79
N THR A 184 21.82 6.18 -7.77
CA THR A 184 22.26 7.51 -7.30
C THR A 184 23.42 8.06 -8.12
N SER A 185 23.94 7.28 -9.07
CA SER A 185 25.01 7.71 -9.94
C SER A 185 24.53 8.67 -11.03
N ASN A 186 25.41 9.56 -11.44
CA ASN A 186 25.13 10.49 -12.52
C ASN A 186 24.90 9.72 -13.84
N PHE A 187 23.81 10.04 -14.50
CA PHE A 187 23.40 9.43 -15.77
C PHE A 187 23.77 10.33 -16.96
N THR A 188 24.30 9.72 -17.98
CA THR A 188 24.51 10.34 -19.29
C THR A 188 23.76 9.53 -20.34
N GLY A 189 22.86 10.19 -21.08
CA GLY A 189 22.02 9.53 -22.07
C GLY A 189 20.80 10.38 -22.38
N TYR A 190 19.66 9.73 -22.55
CA TYR A 190 18.43 10.36 -22.96
C TYR A 190 17.28 9.97 -22.05
N LEU A 191 16.43 10.94 -21.70
CA LEU A 191 15.08 10.67 -21.19
C LEU A 191 14.09 10.75 -22.34
N LYS A 192 13.14 9.84 -22.35
CA LYS A 192 12.03 9.85 -23.28
C LYS A 192 10.72 10.03 -22.53
N GLY A 193 9.85 10.81 -23.10
CA GLY A 193 8.56 11.12 -22.51
C GLY A 193 7.53 11.53 -23.55
N ILE A 194 6.35 11.86 -23.05
CA ILE A 194 5.21 12.27 -23.87
C ILE A 194 4.70 13.59 -23.32
N VAL A 195 4.43 14.55 -24.20
CA VAL A 195 3.86 15.84 -23.84
C VAL A 195 2.43 15.65 -23.36
N THR A 196 2.14 16.13 -22.15
CA THR A 196 0.82 16.04 -21.51
C THR A 196 0.13 17.40 -21.38
N GLY A 197 0.91 18.48 -21.43
CA GLY A 197 0.40 19.84 -21.37
C GLY A 197 1.30 20.82 -22.09
N ILE A 198 0.76 21.95 -22.48
CA ILE A 198 1.48 23.00 -23.21
C ILE A 198 1.23 24.32 -22.48
N GLY A 199 2.30 24.94 -22.02
CA GLY A 199 2.33 26.32 -21.53
C GLY A 199 2.74 27.31 -22.61
N GLU A 200 2.98 28.54 -22.24
CA GLU A 200 3.39 29.61 -23.16
C GLU A 200 4.79 29.36 -23.74
N THR A 201 5.73 28.99 -22.87
CA THR A 201 7.13 28.70 -23.24
C THR A 201 7.61 27.35 -22.70
N THR A 202 6.70 26.55 -22.15
CA THR A 202 7.00 25.31 -21.47
C THR A 202 6.10 24.19 -21.96
N VAL A 203 6.55 22.96 -21.74
CA VAL A 203 5.73 21.74 -21.94
C VAL A 203 5.79 20.89 -20.68
N ASP A 204 4.64 20.35 -20.32
CA ASP A 204 4.50 19.35 -19.29
C ASP A 204 4.72 17.96 -19.90
N VAL A 205 5.52 17.13 -19.28
CA VAL A 205 5.95 15.84 -19.81
C VAL A 205 5.78 14.73 -18.80
N LYS A 206 5.25 13.62 -19.23
CA LYS A 206 5.34 12.32 -18.56
C LYS A 206 6.55 11.56 -19.08
N ILE A 207 7.43 11.14 -18.19
CA ILE A 207 8.63 10.37 -18.54
C ILE A 207 8.27 8.89 -18.66
N THR A 208 8.66 8.24 -19.74
CA THR A 208 8.36 6.84 -20.01
C THR A 208 9.57 5.94 -19.81
N ASN A 209 10.74 6.37 -20.26
CA ASN A 209 11.95 5.59 -20.15
C ASN A 209 13.21 6.44 -20.21
N ARG A 210 14.31 5.88 -19.72
CA ARG A 210 15.65 6.39 -19.95
C ARG A 210 16.40 5.49 -20.93
N VAL A 211 17.28 6.09 -21.72
CA VAL A 211 18.08 5.37 -22.72
C VAL A 211 19.53 5.77 -22.54
N THR A 212 20.41 4.79 -22.39
CA THR A 212 21.85 5.05 -22.30
C THR A 212 22.40 5.52 -23.66
N THR A 213 23.60 6.08 -23.68
CA THR A 213 24.31 6.44 -24.94
C THR A 213 24.54 5.22 -25.82
N ALA A 214 24.59 4.01 -25.26
CA ALA A 214 24.68 2.75 -25.99
C ALA A 214 23.32 2.26 -26.53
N GLY A 215 22.23 3.01 -26.31
CA GLY A 215 20.91 2.65 -26.80
C GLY A 215 20.13 1.67 -25.92
N VAL A 216 20.62 1.33 -24.72
CA VAL A 216 19.89 0.45 -23.80
C VAL A 216 18.78 1.25 -23.14
N SER A 217 17.53 0.79 -23.33
CA SER A 217 16.34 1.42 -22.76
C SER A 217 15.93 0.75 -21.46
N THR A 218 15.57 1.55 -20.48
CA THR A 218 14.97 1.09 -19.22
C THR A 218 13.68 1.85 -19.01
N ASP A 219 12.59 1.12 -18.86
CA ASP A 219 11.28 1.71 -18.56
C ASP A 219 11.33 2.38 -17.19
N ILE A 220 10.73 3.54 -17.09
CA ILE A 220 10.48 4.19 -15.81
C ILE A 220 9.04 3.87 -15.42
N THR A 221 8.89 3.16 -14.32
CA THR A 221 7.60 2.75 -13.82
C THR A 221 7.20 3.60 -12.63
N TYR A 222 5.95 4.01 -12.58
CA TYR A 222 5.38 4.77 -11.46
C TYR A 222 4.93 3.89 -10.32
N ALA A 223 5.45 2.70 -10.23
CA ALA A 223 4.70 1.66 -9.58
C ALA A 223 5.49 0.87 -8.55
N GLN A 224 6.61 1.32 -8.11
CA GLN A 224 7.34 0.60 -7.06
C GLN A 224 7.23 1.37 -5.76
N GLY A 225 6.85 0.69 -4.68
CA GLY A 225 6.51 1.31 -3.42
C GLY A 225 7.54 2.30 -2.89
N ASP A 226 8.80 1.96 -2.98
CA ASP A 226 9.93 2.79 -2.58
C ASP A 226 10.44 3.75 -3.66
N GLN A 227 10.05 3.55 -4.91
CA GLN A 227 10.56 4.30 -6.07
C GLN A 227 9.50 5.09 -6.80
N ALA A 228 8.23 4.80 -6.55
CA ALA A 228 7.13 5.17 -7.42
C ALA A 228 7.03 6.64 -7.70
N ARG A 229 7.22 7.49 -6.74
CA ARG A 229 6.99 8.93 -6.88
C ARG A 229 8.21 9.77 -6.63
N ALA A 230 9.33 9.17 -6.24
CA ALA A 230 10.57 9.91 -6.05
C ALA A 230 10.99 10.65 -7.32
N ILE A 231 10.68 10.08 -8.48
CA ILE A 231 10.86 10.74 -9.77
C ILE A 231 9.98 11.99 -9.89
N LEU A 232 8.83 11.97 -9.25
CA LEU A 232 7.78 12.98 -9.40
C LEU A 232 7.82 14.02 -8.30
N ASP A 233 8.51 13.72 -7.23
CA ASP A 233 8.49 14.53 -6.02
C ASP A 233 9.45 15.72 -6.05
N GLY A 234 9.87 16.13 -7.19
CA GLY A 234 10.51 17.41 -7.48
C GLY A 234 11.66 17.87 -6.59
N ASN A 235 11.81 17.29 -5.41
CA ASN A 235 12.78 17.71 -4.42
C ASN A 235 14.14 17.02 -4.59
N ASP A 236 14.14 15.80 -5.11
CA ASP A 236 15.36 15.02 -5.28
C ASP A 236 15.80 14.93 -6.74
N VAL A 237 15.00 15.47 -7.64
CA VAL A 237 15.25 15.38 -9.08
C VAL A 237 15.26 16.76 -9.69
N THR A 238 16.42 17.27 -9.85
CA THR A 238 16.62 18.31 -10.83
C THR A 238 16.88 17.63 -12.16
N PHE A 239 15.85 17.10 -12.78
CA PHE A 239 16.02 16.50 -14.09
C PHE A 239 16.61 17.49 -15.06
N ILE A 240 16.00 18.61 -15.19
CA ILE A 240 16.46 19.70 -16.01
C ILE A 240 15.85 20.92 -15.37
N ASN A 241 16.68 21.78 -14.89
CA ASN A 241 16.19 23.09 -14.51
C ASN A 241 15.40 23.67 -15.70
N SER A 242 14.17 24.02 -15.48
CA SER A 242 13.32 24.64 -16.50
C SER A 242 13.93 25.88 -17.15
N SER A 243 14.92 26.48 -16.48
CA SER A 243 15.74 27.58 -17.00
C SER A 243 16.90 27.13 -17.89
N ALA A 244 17.22 25.84 -17.94
CA ALA A 244 18.31 25.31 -18.77
C ALA A 244 17.85 24.95 -20.18
N VAL A 245 17.15 25.84 -20.84
CA VAL A 245 16.68 25.69 -22.24
C VAL A 245 17.82 25.39 -23.21
N GLY A 246 19.06 25.64 -22.83
CA GLY A 246 20.24 25.36 -23.69
C GLY A 246 20.84 23.97 -23.51
N VAL A 247 20.42 23.16 -22.54
CA VAL A 247 21.02 21.85 -22.22
C VAL A 247 20.20 20.69 -22.77
N ALA A 248 18.92 20.90 -23.05
CA ALA A 248 18.04 19.88 -23.57
C ALA A 248 17.75 20.11 -25.06
N THR A 249 18.32 19.28 -25.92
CA THR A 249 17.85 19.18 -27.29
C THR A 249 16.54 18.38 -27.24
N ILE A 250 15.42 19.07 -27.23
CA ILE A 250 14.10 18.45 -27.31
C ILE A 250 13.88 18.10 -28.77
N SER A 251 14.00 16.84 -29.09
CA SER A 251 13.61 16.34 -30.40
C SER A 251 12.14 15.92 -30.30
N LEU A 252 11.25 16.77 -30.80
CA LEU A 252 9.86 16.40 -31.00
C LEU A 252 9.82 15.37 -32.14
N VAL A 253 9.30 14.19 -31.87
CA VAL A 253 9.06 13.22 -32.92
C VAL A 253 7.90 13.73 -33.77
N GLY A 254 8.21 14.24 -34.93
CA GLY A 254 7.21 14.70 -35.90
C GLY A 254 6.34 13.53 -36.36
N GLY A 255 5.06 13.73 -36.36
CA GLY A 255 4.06 12.78 -36.89
C GLY A 255 2.73 12.93 -36.18
N ASN A 256 1.67 12.53 -36.87
CA ASN A 256 0.27 12.60 -36.41
C ASN A 256 -0.06 11.55 -35.30
N TYR A 257 0.89 11.10 -34.54
CA TYR A 257 0.69 10.09 -33.53
C TYR A 257 0.58 10.75 -32.14
N ALA A 258 -0.63 11.15 -31.80
CA ALA A 258 -0.96 11.46 -30.41
C ALA A 258 -0.93 10.15 -29.61
N LYS A 259 0.16 9.91 -28.88
CA LYS A 259 0.27 8.79 -27.97
C LYS A 259 -0.31 9.19 -26.63
N ASP A 260 -1.19 8.36 -26.10
CA ASP A 260 -1.59 8.52 -24.70
C ASP A 260 -0.48 7.91 -23.83
N TRP A 261 0.13 8.74 -22.97
CA TRP A 261 1.18 8.30 -22.07
C TRP A 261 0.71 7.17 -21.13
N TYR A 262 -0.58 7.18 -20.78
CA TYR A 262 -1.16 6.19 -19.87
C TYR A 262 -1.22 4.78 -20.46
N ASP A 263 -1.31 4.69 -21.78
CA ASP A 263 -1.30 3.42 -22.49
C ASP A 263 0.01 2.63 -22.35
N GLU A 264 1.10 3.32 -22.08
CA GLU A 264 2.42 2.74 -21.93
C GLU A 264 2.78 2.44 -20.47
N GLN A 265 1.96 2.89 -19.50
CA GLN A 265 2.29 2.72 -18.09
C GLN A 265 2.01 1.32 -17.60
N LYS A 266 3.00 0.75 -16.90
CA LYS A 266 2.97 -0.59 -16.34
C LYS A 266 3.09 -0.55 -14.84
N LEU A 267 2.57 -1.58 -14.17
CA LEU A 267 2.93 -1.88 -12.78
C LEU A 267 4.37 -2.39 -12.72
N GLY A 268 5.08 -2.06 -11.65
CA GLY A 268 6.47 -2.50 -11.42
C GLY A 268 6.57 -3.93 -10.90
N LEU A 269 5.98 -4.90 -11.58
CA LEU A 269 5.98 -6.31 -11.19
C LEU A 269 7.23 -7.02 -11.67
N THR A 270 7.69 -8.02 -10.92
CA THR A 270 8.94 -8.74 -11.19
C THR A 270 8.80 -9.70 -12.37
N ASN A 271 7.74 -10.51 -12.38
CA ASN A 271 7.59 -11.62 -13.32
C ASN A 271 6.41 -11.46 -14.29
N SER A 272 5.68 -10.35 -14.22
CA SER A 272 4.51 -10.13 -15.06
C SER A 272 4.49 -8.70 -15.60
N THR A 273 3.79 -8.50 -16.69
CA THR A 273 3.54 -7.18 -17.26
C THR A 273 2.06 -6.89 -17.20
N VAL A 274 1.69 -5.94 -16.35
CA VAL A 274 0.31 -5.45 -16.22
C VAL A 274 0.31 -3.96 -16.50
N TYR A 275 -0.56 -3.53 -17.41
CA TYR A 275 -0.71 -2.12 -17.72
C TYR A 275 -1.79 -1.48 -16.86
N TRP A 276 -1.54 -0.25 -16.43
CA TRP A 276 -2.51 0.49 -15.63
C TRP A 276 -3.87 0.62 -16.28
N LYS A 277 -3.91 0.82 -17.59
CA LYS A 277 -5.15 0.91 -18.39
C LYS A 277 -6.02 -0.34 -18.31
N SER A 278 -5.44 -1.51 -18.00
CA SER A 278 -6.20 -2.75 -17.82
C SER A 278 -6.90 -2.83 -16.47
N ILE A 279 -6.47 -2.02 -15.51
CA ILE A 279 -7.01 -1.98 -14.14
C ILE A 279 -8.03 -0.85 -14.01
N SER A 280 -7.67 0.35 -14.44
CA SER A 280 -8.50 1.55 -14.28
C SER A 280 -8.29 2.52 -15.45
N PRO A 281 -9.29 3.35 -15.78
CA PRO A 281 -9.07 4.52 -16.62
C PRO A 281 -8.03 5.45 -16.03
N ARG A 282 -7.48 6.34 -16.85
CA ARG A 282 -6.54 7.37 -16.38
C ARG A 282 -7.12 8.17 -15.21
N PRO A 283 -6.30 8.48 -14.17
CA PRO A 283 -6.69 9.39 -13.10
C PRO A 283 -7.17 10.72 -13.70
N ASP A 284 -8.26 11.23 -13.20
CA ASP A 284 -8.89 12.44 -13.74
C ASP A 284 -8.83 13.58 -12.72
N THR A 285 -9.19 14.77 -13.16
CA THR A 285 -9.35 15.93 -12.30
C THR A 285 -10.74 15.93 -11.70
N SER A 286 -10.84 16.01 -10.37
CA SER A 286 -12.12 16.08 -9.70
C SER A 286 -12.85 17.41 -9.98
N GLN A 287 -14.17 17.39 -9.89
CA GLN A 287 -14.97 18.63 -9.99
C GLN A 287 -14.57 19.64 -8.89
N TRP A 288 -14.21 19.15 -7.72
CA TRP A 288 -13.74 20.00 -6.61
C TRP A 288 -12.47 20.79 -6.97
N ALA A 289 -11.54 20.14 -7.65
CA ALA A 289 -10.31 20.80 -8.11
C ALA A 289 -10.61 21.80 -9.25
N LEU A 290 -11.46 21.43 -10.20
CA LEU A 290 -11.87 22.30 -11.31
C LEU A 290 -12.52 23.59 -10.78
N ASP A 291 -13.40 23.50 -9.81
CA ASP A 291 -14.07 24.66 -9.19
C ASP A 291 -13.06 25.61 -8.49
N ARG A 292 -11.85 25.15 -8.23
CA ARG A 292 -10.76 25.92 -7.61
C ARG A 292 -9.62 26.24 -8.58
N SER A 293 -9.87 26.10 -9.88
CA SER A 293 -8.87 26.29 -10.93
C SER A 293 -7.60 25.45 -10.73
N SER A 294 -7.76 24.27 -10.10
CA SER A 294 -6.74 23.25 -9.92
C SER A 294 -6.99 22.07 -10.85
N LYS A 295 -6.00 21.21 -11.03
CA LYS A 295 -6.09 20.03 -11.90
C LYS A 295 -5.21 18.90 -11.35
N ASN A 296 -5.42 17.70 -11.90
CA ASN A 296 -4.59 16.50 -11.67
C ASN A 296 -4.53 16.06 -10.19
N ASP A 297 -5.66 16.13 -9.49
CA ASP A 297 -5.79 15.68 -8.09
C ASP A 297 -6.21 14.20 -7.99
N GLY A 298 -6.52 13.55 -9.12
CA GLY A 298 -6.80 12.12 -9.16
C GLY A 298 -5.52 11.29 -9.04
N ILE A 299 -5.59 10.27 -8.19
CA ILE A 299 -4.50 9.32 -7.97
C ILE A 299 -5.06 7.90 -7.90
N HIS A 300 -4.36 6.93 -8.49
CA HIS A 300 -4.65 5.52 -8.29
C HIS A 300 -3.56 4.86 -7.47
N VAL A 301 -3.98 4.09 -6.50
CA VAL A 301 -3.09 3.29 -5.65
C VAL A 301 -3.55 1.84 -5.75
N VAL A 302 -2.63 0.95 -6.06
CA VAL A 302 -2.87 -0.49 -6.14
C VAL A 302 -1.82 -1.20 -5.29
N VAL A 303 -2.27 -2.10 -4.44
CA VAL A 303 -1.39 -3.00 -3.69
C VAL A 303 -1.45 -4.37 -4.34
N VAL A 304 -0.31 -4.90 -4.71
CA VAL A 304 -0.18 -6.19 -5.41
C VAL A 304 0.73 -7.10 -4.62
N ASP A 305 0.32 -8.34 -4.45
CA ASP A 305 1.20 -9.42 -4.01
C ASP A 305 1.93 -9.97 -5.26
N ASP A 306 3.19 -9.60 -5.43
CA ASP A 306 3.96 -9.84 -6.66
C ASP A 306 4.35 -11.33 -6.83
N LEU A 307 4.39 -12.09 -5.76
CA LEU A 307 4.73 -13.52 -5.76
C LEU A 307 3.56 -14.44 -5.41
N GLY A 308 2.44 -13.90 -4.89
CA GLY A 308 1.26 -14.67 -4.54
C GLY A 308 1.37 -15.39 -3.19
N ASP A 309 2.17 -14.86 -2.27
CA ASP A 309 2.43 -15.50 -0.98
C ASP A 309 1.34 -15.25 0.07
N VAL A 310 0.53 -14.20 -0.12
CA VAL A 310 -0.50 -13.77 0.85
C VAL A 310 -1.85 -14.42 0.57
N THR A 311 -2.09 -14.95 -0.61
CA THR A 311 -3.39 -15.49 -1.04
C THR A 311 -3.55 -16.99 -0.80
#